data_ab5e122e17605e9ff8875f01318e5056
#
_entry.id   ab5e122e17605e9ff8875f01318e5056
#
_cell.length_a   1.000
_cell.length_b   1.000
_cell.length_c   1.000
_cell.angle_alpha   90.00
_cell.angle_beta   90.00
_cell.angle_gamma   90.00
#
_symmetry.space_group_name_H-M   'P 1'
#
loop_
_entity.id
_entity.type
_entity.pdbx_description
1 polymer ?
#
loop_
_entity_poly.entity_id
_entity_poly.type
_entity_poly.pdbx_seq_one_letter_code
_entity_poly.pdbx_strand_id
1 'polypeptide(L)'
;MNPLDLYPWQHEAWAQLLHNPARLPHALLLTGEPGLGKRRFAERLAAWFLCETPDRAQAPCGVCEGCRWYLAGNHPDFRLLSPEDGEGEDEDGKAKKKQTIINVDNVRELTDFVQLTSHRGGSRVTIVYPAESMNLAAANAFLKTLEEPPQGARFILVSHHWRRLLPTIRSRCRVFPLPPPDRQVAGQWLAGQGVVSPELHLAHTGGAPLAALEDASAEWLPVRTSFLDHLSNPGGLDVLAVAAELDRAKIEMALLIEWLQKWIHDLVSLGLAGHIRYYPDYHNALLRLAPRAAGMTGYAEKLQDARKLAHHPLNARLVLESLLFEYLAALKSAGGAK
;
A
#
# COMPACT_ATOMS: atom_id res chain seq x y z
N MET A 1 10.39 11.30 -15.08
CA MET A 1 11.00 9.98 -14.87
C MET A 1 10.38 9.00 -15.85
N ASN A 2 11.18 8.20 -16.58
CA ASN A 2 10.65 7.24 -17.55
C ASN A 2 9.80 6.18 -16.82
N PRO A 3 8.63 5.75 -17.35
CA PRO A 3 7.80 4.71 -16.74
C PRO A 3 8.55 3.39 -16.48
N LEU A 4 9.58 3.10 -17.23
CA LEU A 4 10.40 1.90 -17.10
C LEU A 4 11.57 2.02 -16.10
N ASP A 5 11.82 3.21 -15.50
CA ASP A 5 12.92 3.36 -14.56
C ASP A 5 12.55 2.80 -13.19
N LEU A 6 13.51 2.19 -12.52
CA LEU A 6 13.38 1.79 -11.12
C LEU A 6 13.60 2.98 -10.19
N TYR A 7 12.99 2.93 -9.03
CA TYR A 7 13.42 3.80 -7.94
C TYR A 7 14.81 3.39 -7.42
N PRO A 8 15.61 4.31 -6.88
CA PRO A 8 16.99 4.02 -6.44
C PRO A 8 17.11 2.81 -5.53
N TRP A 9 16.14 2.61 -4.63
CA TRP A 9 16.12 1.49 -3.68
C TRP A 9 15.66 0.16 -4.27
N GLN A 10 15.26 0.11 -5.53
CA GLN A 10 14.78 -1.12 -6.17
C GLN A 10 15.85 -1.84 -6.98
N HIS A 11 17.01 -1.20 -7.21
CA HIS A 11 18.05 -1.76 -8.09
C HIS A 11 18.62 -3.08 -7.56
N GLU A 12 18.86 -3.18 -6.25
CA GLU A 12 19.37 -4.42 -5.66
C GLU A 12 18.36 -5.56 -5.77
N ALA A 13 17.08 -5.29 -5.42
CA ALA A 13 15.99 -6.26 -5.56
C ALA A 13 15.82 -6.70 -7.03
N TRP A 14 15.98 -5.79 -7.96
CA TRP A 14 15.94 -6.08 -9.40
C TRP A 14 17.07 -7.01 -9.81
N ALA A 15 18.31 -6.71 -9.44
CA ALA A 15 19.46 -7.55 -9.72
C ALA A 15 19.32 -8.94 -9.09
N GLN A 16 18.82 -9.01 -7.86
CA GLN A 16 18.55 -10.28 -7.18
C GLN A 16 17.47 -11.11 -7.88
N LEU A 17 16.37 -10.49 -8.32
CA LEU A 17 15.29 -11.19 -9.02
C LEU A 17 15.77 -11.77 -10.35
N LEU A 18 16.57 -11.00 -11.10
CA LEU A 18 17.07 -11.35 -12.43
C LEU A 18 18.43 -12.04 -12.43
N HIS A 19 18.97 -12.40 -11.27
CA HIS A 19 20.23 -13.16 -11.19
C HIS A 19 20.17 -14.48 -11.98
N ASN A 20 19.01 -15.15 -11.99
CA ASN A 20 18.78 -16.34 -12.80
C ASN A 20 17.40 -16.25 -13.50
N PRO A 21 17.33 -15.56 -14.67
CA PRO A 21 16.07 -15.34 -15.37
C PRO A 21 15.35 -16.62 -15.81
N ALA A 22 16.10 -17.68 -16.09
CA ALA A 22 15.52 -18.96 -16.50
C ALA A 22 14.70 -19.66 -15.40
N ARG A 23 14.95 -19.29 -14.14
CA ARG A 23 14.25 -19.82 -12.94
C ARG A 23 13.11 -18.93 -12.48
N LEU A 24 12.74 -17.90 -13.23
CA LEU A 24 11.58 -17.09 -12.90
C LEU A 24 10.32 -17.93 -12.95
N PRO A 25 9.49 -17.96 -11.89
CA PRO A 25 8.27 -18.74 -11.87
C PRO A 25 7.22 -18.14 -12.81
N HIS A 26 6.20 -18.92 -13.14
CA HIS A 26 5.04 -18.40 -13.87
C HIS A 26 4.22 -17.40 -13.05
N ALA A 27 4.22 -17.52 -11.72
CA ALA A 27 3.52 -16.60 -10.81
C ALA A 27 4.46 -16.04 -9.73
N LEU A 28 4.58 -14.72 -9.69
CA LEU A 28 5.36 -13.97 -8.71
C LEU A 28 4.43 -13.11 -7.85
N LEU A 29 4.60 -13.15 -6.54
CA LEU A 29 3.87 -12.31 -5.59
C LEU A 29 4.83 -11.27 -4.99
N LEU A 30 4.75 -10.03 -5.46
CA LEU A 30 5.49 -8.89 -4.91
C LEU A 30 4.81 -8.40 -3.64
N THR A 31 5.52 -8.42 -2.53
CA THR A 31 5.00 -8.02 -1.22
C THR A 31 5.80 -6.87 -0.61
N GLY A 32 5.22 -6.15 0.32
CA GLY A 32 5.85 -5.04 1.04
C GLY A 32 4.83 -3.97 1.41
N GLU A 33 5.25 -3.01 2.23
CA GLU A 33 4.39 -1.90 2.66
C GLU A 33 3.93 -1.02 1.47
N PRO A 34 2.78 -0.32 1.58
CA PRO A 34 2.39 0.70 0.62
C PRO A 34 3.50 1.74 0.42
N GLY A 35 3.54 2.40 -0.73
CA GLY A 35 4.50 3.48 -0.98
C GLY A 35 5.95 3.07 -1.28
N LEU A 36 6.25 1.75 -1.48
CA LEU A 36 7.58 1.25 -1.87
C LEU A 36 7.79 1.18 -3.40
N GLY A 37 6.75 1.52 -4.20
CA GLY A 37 6.84 1.47 -5.66
C GLY A 37 6.71 0.06 -6.26
N LYS A 38 6.03 -0.87 -5.56
CA LYS A 38 5.82 -2.26 -6.03
C LYS A 38 5.15 -2.35 -7.40
N ARG A 39 4.14 -1.49 -7.66
CA ARG A 39 3.45 -1.45 -8.96
C ARG A 39 4.46 -1.14 -10.08
N ARG A 40 5.27 -0.10 -9.92
CA ARG A 40 6.29 0.28 -10.89
C ARG A 40 7.33 -0.83 -11.13
N PHE A 41 7.74 -1.51 -10.06
CA PHE A 41 8.61 -2.68 -10.16
C PHE A 41 7.96 -3.80 -10.99
N ALA A 42 6.67 -4.07 -10.77
CA ALA A 42 5.89 -5.04 -11.53
C ALA A 42 5.77 -4.63 -13.01
N GLU A 43 5.50 -3.35 -13.28
CA GLU A 43 5.38 -2.80 -14.64
C GLU A 43 6.72 -2.92 -15.41
N ARG A 44 7.85 -2.62 -14.76
CA ARG A 44 9.15 -2.85 -15.36
C ARG A 44 9.42 -4.33 -15.62
N LEU A 45 9.02 -5.22 -14.71
CA LEU A 45 9.17 -6.66 -14.90
C LEU A 45 8.29 -7.17 -16.04
N ALA A 46 7.07 -6.67 -16.18
CA ALA A 46 6.21 -6.97 -17.33
C ALA A 46 6.87 -6.52 -18.64
N ALA A 47 7.35 -5.29 -18.70
CA ALA A 47 8.08 -4.80 -19.86
C ALA A 47 9.35 -5.62 -20.16
N TRP A 48 10.02 -6.13 -19.13
CA TRP A 48 11.15 -7.03 -19.28
C TRP A 48 10.75 -8.35 -19.97
N PHE A 49 9.64 -8.96 -19.59
CA PHE A 49 9.15 -10.18 -20.25
C PHE A 49 8.73 -9.95 -21.71
N LEU A 50 8.16 -8.78 -21.99
CA LEU A 50 7.62 -8.41 -23.31
C LEU A 50 8.68 -7.81 -24.25
N CYS A 51 9.86 -7.50 -23.74
CA CYS A 51 10.94 -6.92 -24.51
C CYS A 51 11.55 -7.97 -25.48
N GLU A 52 11.72 -7.57 -26.73
CA GLU A 52 12.20 -8.43 -27.82
C GLU A 52 13.72 -8.36 -28.01
N THR A 53 14.44 -7.59 -27.17
CA THR A 53 15.90 -7.51 -27.29
C THR A 53 16.55 -8.86 -27.02
N PRO A 54 17.49 -9.30 -27.88
CA PRO A 54 18.22 -10.55 -27.68
C PRO A 54 19.07 -10.52 -26.40
N ASP A 55 19.68 -9.36 -26.10
CA ASP A 55 20.43 -9.16 -24.88
C ASP A 55 19.48 -8.87 -23.71
N ARG A 56 19.20 -9.89 -22.94
CA ARG A 56 18.30 -9.80 -21.77
C ARG A 56 18.82 -8.90 -20.66
N ALA A 57 20.10 -8.59 -20.62
CA ALA A 57 20.67 -7.65 -19.65
C ALA A 57 20.26 -6.20 -19.96
N GLN A 58 19.96 -5.89 -21.22
CA GLN A 58 19.45 -4.59 -21.64
C GLN A 58 17.92 -4.47 -21.57
N ALA A 59 17.21 -5.53 -21.21
CA ALA A 59 15.74 -5.50 -21.13
C ALA A 59 15.27 -4.84 -19.83
N PRO A 60 14.18 -4.05 -19.87
CA PRO A 60 13.46 -3.57 -21.05
C PRO A 60 14.26 -2.48 -21.79
N CYS A 61 14.45 -2.62 -23.10
CA CYS A 61 15.29 -1.71 -23.89
C CYS A 61 14.61 -0.36 -24.23
N GLY A 62 13.30 -0.27 -24.10
CA GLY A 62 12.51 0.95 -24.37
C GLY A 62 12.34 1.29 -25.86
N VAL A 63 13.02 0.59 -26.78
CA VAL A 63 13.06 0.96 -28.22
C VAL A 63 12.52 -0.11 -29.16
N CYS A 64 12.48 -1.38 -28.79
CA CYS A 64 11.90 -2.45 -29.61
C CYS A 64 10.37 -2.26 -29.72
N GLU A 65 9.74 -2.97 -30.64
CA GLU A 65 8.31 -2.84 -30.90
C GLU A 65 7.46 -3.25 -29.68
N GLY A 66 7.82 -4.35 -29.00
CA GLY A 66 7.17 -4.75 -27.76
C GLY A 66 7.28 -3.69 -26.66
N CYS A 67 8.44 -3.07 -26.45
CA CYS A 67 8.57 -1.97 -25.49
C CYS A 67 7.74 -0.74 -25.88
N ARG A 68 7.68 -0.38 -27.17
CA ARG A 68 6.89 0.75 -27.65
C ARG A 68 5.40 0.53 -27.43
N TRP A 69 4.89 -0.66 -27.76
CA TRP A 69 3.47 -1.01 -27.50
C TRP A 69 3.15 -1.01 -26.02
N TYR A 70 4.06 -1.54 -25.19
CA TYR A 70 3.87 -1.52 -23.74
C TYR A 70 3.79 -0.09 -23.20
N LEU A 71 4.72 0.78 -23.61
CA LEU A 71 4.73 2.20 -23.19
C LEU A 71 3.52 2.98 -23.71
N ALA A 72 2.99 2.60 -24.88
CA ALA A 72 1.74 3.17 -25.42
C ALA A 72 0.48 2.60 -24.78
N GLY A 73 0.59 1.62 -23.83
CA GLY A 73 -0.56 0.98 -23.18
C GLY A 73 -1.33 -0.02 -24.06
N ASN A 74 -0.80 -0.38 -25.24
CA ASN A 74 -1.51 -1.15 -26.27
C ASN A 74 -0.90 -2.52 -26.55
N HIS A 75 -0.06 -3.04 -25.66
CA HIS A 75 0.61 -4.33 -25.93
C HIS A 75 -0.41 -5.48 -25.91
N PRO A 76 -0.55 -6.26 -27.01
CA PRO A 76 -1.58 -7.31 -27.14
C PRO A 76 -1.40 -8.46 -26.15
N ASP A 77 -0.16 -8.69 -25.68
CA ASP A 77 0.16 -9.76 -24.73
C ASP A 77 0.32 -9.24 -23.29
N PHE A 78 -0.24 -8.07 -22.97
CA PHE A 78 -0.25 -7.47 -21.64
C PHE A 78 -1.67 -7.20 -21.14
N ARG A 79 -1.92 -7.48 -19.86
CA ARG A 79 -3.14 -7.05 -19.13
C ARG A 79 -2.76 -6.60 -17.73
N LEU A 80 -3.37 -5.48 -17.32
CA LEU A 80 -3.41 -5.04 -15.93
C LEU A 80 -4.81 -5.36 -15.39
N LEU A 81 -4.88 -6.15 -14.34
CA LEU A 81 -6.12 -6.43 -13.62
C LEU A 81 -6.13 -5.59 -12.33
N SER A 82 -6.95 -4.56 -12.31
CA SER A 82 -7.11 -3.66 -11.17
C SER A 82 -8.59 -3.31 -10.96
N PRO A 83 -8.98 -2.80 -9.77
CA PRO A 83 -10.34 -2.32 -9.55
C PRO A 83 -10.76 -1.17 -10.49
N GLU A 84 -9.79 -0.45 -11.06
CA GLU A 84 -10.01 0.70 -11.96
C GLU A 84 -10.36 0.28 -13.38
N ASP A 85 -10.07 -0.96 -13.78
CA ASP A 85 -10.32 -1.49 -15.13
C ASP A 85 -11.83 -1.67 -15.43
N GLY A 86 -12.69 -1.39 -14.45
CA GLY A 86 -14.14 -1.33 -14.61
C GLY A 86 -14.69 0.04 -15.04
N GLU A 87 -13.85 1.02 -15.34
CA GLU A 87 -14.28 2.33 -15.86
C GLU A 87 -14.65 2.21 -17.35
N GLY A 88 -15.90 1.84 -17.61
CA GLY A 88 -16.58 1.98 -18.88
C GLY A 88 -17.87 2.74 -18.63
N GLU A 89 -18.33 3.53 -19.60
CA GLU A 89 -19.70 4.03 -19.61
C GLU A 89 -20.66 2.84 -19.78
N ASP A 90 -21.72 2.79 -18.96
CA ASP A 90 -22.84 1.88 -19.22
C ASP A 90 -23.48 2.26 -20.55
N GLU A 91 -24.15 1.31 -21.22
CA GLU A 91 -24.88 1.55 -22.48
C GLU A 91 -25.88 2.71 -22.40
N ASP A 92 -26.20 3.18 -21.19
CA ASP A 92 -27.06 4.32 -20.88
C ASP A 92 -26.31 5.65 -20.60
N GLY A 93 -24.98 5.71 -20.81
CA GLY A 93 -24.17 6.93 -20.61
C GLY A 93 -24.04 7.39 -19.15
N LYS A 94 -24.32 6.52 -18.18
CA LYS A 94 -24.11 6.80 -16.76
C LYS A 94 -22.70 6.34 -16.34
N ALA A 95 -21.95 7.23 -15.69
CA ALA A 95 -20.67 6.90 -15.09
C ALA A 95 -20.81 5.65 -14.19
N LYS A 96 -20.15 4.54 -14.57
CA LYS A 96 -20.08 3.34 -13.73
C LYS A 96 -19.52 3.72 -12.37
N LYS A 97 -20.16 3.27 -11.30
CA LYS A 97 -19.61 3.40 -9.94
C LYS A 97 -18.20 2.82 -9.93
N LYS A 98 -17.22 3.62 -9.48
CA LYS A 98 -15.84 3.21 -9.31
C LYS A 98 -15.80 1.87 -8.57
N GLN A 99 -15.36 0.81 -9.26
CA GLN A 99 -15.25 -0.50 -8.63
C GLN A 99 -14.01 -0.48 -7.73
N THR A 100 -14.20 -0.81 -6.47
CA THR A 100 -13.09 -0.94 -5.50
C THR A 100 -12.61 -2.39 -5.36
N ILE A 101 -13.22 -3.32 -6.08
CA ILE A 101 -13.05 -4.77 -5.94
C ILE A 101 -12.85 -5.39 -7.32
N ILE A 102 -11.89 -6.31 -7.42
CA ILE A 102 -11.74 -7.20 -8.56
C ILE A 102 -12.77 -8.34 -8.40
N ASN A 103 -13.71 -8.45 -9.32
CA ASN A 103 -14.76 -9.44 -9.29
C ASN A 103 -14.42 -10.70 -10.12
N VAL A 104 -15.30 -11.68 -10.10
CA VAL A 104 -15.09 -12.96 -10.80
C VAL A 104 -15.09 -12.80 -12.32
N ASP A 105 -15.85 -11.86 -12.86
CA ASP A 105 -15.94 -11.65 -14.32
C ASP A 105 -14.65 -11.06 -14.86
N ASN A 106 -14.02 -10.11 -14.12
CA ASN A 106 -12.69 -9.62 -14.45
C ASN A 106 -11.64 -10.75 -14.53
N VAL A 107 -11.74 -11.75 -13.64
CA VAL A 107 -10.84 -12.92 -13.65
C VAL A 107 -11.16 -13.88 -14.79
N ARG A 108 -12.43 -14.05 -15.18
CA ARG A 108 -12.82 -14.85 -16.34
C ARG A 108 -12.27 -14.25 -17.64
N GLU A 109 -12.47 -12.96 -17.86
CA GLU A 109 -11.90 -12.24 -19.01
C GLU A 109 -10.38 -12.36 -19.06
N LEU A 110 -9.72 -12.30 -17.90
CA LEU A 110 -8.29 -12.54 -17.79
C LEU A 110 -7.93 -13.96 -18.18
N THR A 111 -8.71 -14.97 -17.73
CA THR A 111 -8.47 -16.40 -18.05
C THR A 111 -8.58 -16.62 -19.55
N ASP A 112 -9.60 -16.06 -20.20
CA ASP A 112 -9.77 -16.14 -21.65
C ASP A 112 -8.59 -15.48 -22.38
N PHE A 113 -8.15 -14.30 -21.90
CA PHE A 113 -6.96 -13.63 -22.44
C PHE A 113 -5.70 -14.48 -22.36
N VAL A 114 -5.40 -15.13 -21.25
CA VAL A 114 -4.15 -15.91 -21.11
C VAL A 114 -4.18 -17.26 -21.85
N GLN A 115 -5.36 -17.78 -22.17
CA GLN A 115 -5.53 -19.00 -22.95
C GLN A 115 -5.26 -18.83 -24.46
N LEU A 116 -5.37 -17.59 -24.97
CA LEU A 116 -5.02 -17.33 -26.37
C LEU A 116 -3.51 -17.52 -26.58
N THR A 117 -3.09 -17.85 -27.77
CA THR A 117 -1.65 -17.89 -28.13
C THR A 117 -1.06 -16.47 -28.09
N SER A 118 0.20 -16.36 -27.63
CA SER A 118 0.91 -15.07 -27.67
C SER A 118 1.02 -14.56 -29.11
N HIS A 119 0.78 -13.26 -29.30
CA HIS A 119 0.78 -12.64 -30.63
C HIS A 119 2.15 -12.69 -31.32
N ARG A 120 3.24 -12.74 -30.54
CA ARG A 120 4.62 -12.73 -31.05
C ARG A 120 5.46 -13.93 -30.56
N GLY A 121 4.82 -15.00 -30.10
CA GLY A 121 5.51 -16.21 -29.64
C GLY A 121 6.28 -16.06 -28.32
N GLY A 122 6.13 -14.90 -27.64
CA GLY A 122 6.74 -14.62 -26.34
C GLY A 122 5.86 -14.95 -25.13
N SER A 123 6.07 -14.21 -24.05
CA SER A 123 5.26 -14.36 -22.85
C SER A 123 3.97 -13.54 -22.92
N ARG A 124 2.88 -14.04 -22.33
CA ARG A 124 1.72 -13.25 -21.94
C ARG A 124 1.84 -12.86 -20.49
N VAL A 125 1.76 -11.58 -20.23
CA VAL A 125 2.02 -11.02 -18.92
C VAL A 125 0.79 -10.36 -18.34
N THR A 126 0.45 -10.75 -17.13
CA THR A 126 -0.62 -10.13 -16.36
C THR A 126 -0.10 -9.58 -15.06
N ILE A 127 -0.44 -8.32 -14.76
CA ILE A 127 -0.28 -7.73 -13.44
C ILE A 127 -1.64 -7.74 -12.75
N VAL A 128 -1.70 -8.21 -11.49
CA VAL A 128 -2.88 -8.10 -10.62
C VAL A 128 -2.55 -7.14 -9.48
N TYR A 129 -3.23 -5.98 -9.45
CA TYR A 129 -2.90 -4.88 -8.53
C TYR A 129 -4.13 -4.08 -8.04
N PRO A 130 -4.30 -3.91 -6.73
CA PRO A 130 -3.71 -4.73 -5.68
C PRO A 130 -4.38 -6.11 -5.60
N ALA A 131 -3.59 -7.17 -5.42
CA ALA A 131 -4.11 -8.53 -5.48
C ALA A 131 -5.13 -8.86 -4.38
N GLU A 132 -5.03 -8.22 -3.21
CA GLU A 132 -5.98 -8.33 -2.11
C GLU A 132 -7.34 -7.68 -2.38
N SER A 133 -7.51 -6.97 -3.49
CA SER A 133 -8.81 -6.44 -3.92
C SER A 133 -9.69 -7.49 -4.61
N MET A 134 -9.15 -8.66 -4.90
CA MET A 134 -9.98 -9.78 -5.38
C MET A 134 -10.97 -10.22 -4.30
N ASN A 135 -12.27 -10.28 -4.65
CA ASN A 135 -13.23 -10.92 -3.77
C ASN A 135 -13.01 -12.44 -3.74
N LEU A 136 -13.67 -13.13 -2.81
CA LEU A 136 -13.48 -14.58 -2.62
C LEU A 136 -13.77 -15.39 -3.89
N ALA A 137 -14.80 -15.03 -4.64
CA ALA A 137 -15.18 -15.71 -5.88
C ALA A 137 -14.11 -15.51 -6.98
N ALA A 138 -13.60 -14.29 -7.15
CA ALA A 138 -12.51 -13.98 -8.07
C ALA A 138 -11.22 -14.72 -7.70
N ALA A 139 -10.86 -14.70 -6.42
CA ALA A 139 -9.68 -15.39 -5.92
C ALA A 139 -9.75 -16.91 -6.18
N ASN A 140 -10.90 -17.53 -5.92
CA ASN A 140 -11.10 -18.97 -6.20
C ASN A 140 -11.08 -19.28 -7.71
N ALA A 141 -11.68 -18.44 -8.55
CA ALA A 141 -11.64 -18.61 -10.00
C ALA A 141 -10.20 -18.54 -10.54
N PHE A 142 -9.37 -17.63 -9.96
CA PHE A 142 -7.99 -17.45 -10.37
C PHE A 142 -7.07 -18.64 -10.01
N LEU A 143 -7.43 -19.43 -8.99
CA LEU A 143 -6.64 -20.60 -8.56
C LEU A 143 -6.41 -21.58 -9.70
N LYS A 144 -7.43 -21.88 -10.50
CA LYS A 144 -7.32 -22.82 -11.63
C LYS A 144 -6.24 -22.37 -12.63
N THR A 145 -6.21 -21.08 -12.94
CA THR A 145 -5.23 -20.51 -13.88
C THR A 145 -3.81 -20.50 -13.29
N LEU A 146 -3.68 -20.36 -11.96
CA LEU A 146 -2.38 -20.46 -11.29
C LEU A 146 -1.88 -21.90 -11.15
N GLU A 147 -2.78 -22.91 -11.06
CA GLU A 147 -2.42 -24.33 -10.98
C GLU A 147 -1.96 -24.88 -12.32
N GLU A 148 -2.69 -24.55 -13.37
CA GLU A 148 -2.45 -25.01 -14.74
C GLU A 148 -2.23 -23.80 -15.68
N PRO A 149 -1.10 -23.11 -15.54
CA PRO A 149 -0.84 -21.93 -16.34
C PRO A 149 -0.65 -22.30 -17.82
N PRO A 150 -1.30 -21.58 -18.75
CA PRO A 150 -1.00 -21.75 -20.18
C PRO A 150 0.46 -21.50 -20.48
N GLN A 151 0.97 -22.15 -21.54
CA GLN A 151 2.35 -21.99 -21.93
C GLN A 151 2.71 -20.50 -22.20
N GLY A 152 3.78 -20.00 -21.60
CA GLY A 152 4.20 -18.62 -21.74
C GLY A 152 3.44 -17.62 -20.86
N ALA A 153 2.41 -18.03 -20.12
CA ALA A 153 1.72 -17.13 -19.19
C ALA A 153 2.61 -16.75 -18.00
N ARG A 154 2.60 -15.44 -17.65
CA ARG A 154 3.33 -14.86 -16.53
C ARG A 154 2.40 -14.00 -15.70
N PHE A 155 2.32 -14.28 -14.40
CA PHE A 155 1.47 -13.56 -13.46
C PHE A 155 2.33 -12.82 -12.45
N ILE A 156 2.12 -11.52 -12.31
CA ILE A 156 2.80 -10.67 -11.34
C ILE A 156 1.72 -10.11 -10.41
N LEU A 157 1.55 -10.72 -9.25
CA LEU A 157 0.62 -10.25 -8.23
C LEU A 157 1.35 -9.21 -7.37
N VAL A 158 0.72 -8.08 -7.13
CA VAL A 158 1.26 -7.03 -6.27
C VAL A 158 0.33 -6.85 -5.08
N SER A 159 0.84 -7.01 -3.87
CA SER A 159 0.04 -6.90 -2.66
C SER A 159 0.70 -5.98 -1.62
N HIS A 160 -0.14 -5.17 -0.95
CA HIS A 160 0.22 -4.38 0.23
C HIS A 160 -0.04 -5.18 1.52
N HIS A 161 -1.05 -6.08 1.47
CA HIS A 161 -1.49 -6.87 2.60
C HIS A 161 -1.53 -8.37 2.25
N TRP A 162 -0.40 -8.92 1.81
CA TRP A 162 -0.29 -10.28 1.29
C TRP A 162 -0.85 -11.38 2.22
N ARG A 163 -0.91 -11.12 3.55
CA ARG A 163 -1.52 -12.04 4.52
C ARG A 163 -3.04 -12.12 4.39
N ARG A 164 -3.69 -11.12 3.75
CA ARG A 164 -5.13 -11.16 3.44
C ARG A 164 -5.47 -12.00 2.22
N LEU A 165 -4.47 -12.30 1.38
CA LEU A 165 -4.65 -13.22 0.27
C LEU A 165 -4.91 -14.64 0.77
N LEU A 166 -5.75 -15.38 0.04
CA LEU A 166 -5.99 -16.78 0.35
C LEU A 166 -4.67 -17.57 0.43
N PRO A 167 -4.50 -18.44 1.44
CA PRO A 167 -3.33 -19.31 1.55
C PRO A 167 -3.06 -20.11 0.28
N THR A 168 -4.12 -20.51 -0.41
CA THR A 168 -4.09 -21.24 -1.68
C THR A 168 -3.48 -20.45 -2.84
N ILE A 169 -3.71 -19.13 -2.92
CA ILE A 169 -3.02 -18.26 -3.89
C ILE A 169 -1.54 -18.14 -3.51
N ARG A 170 -1.26 -17.88 -2.23
CA ARG A 170 0.12 -17.67 -1.75
C ARG A 170 1.01 -18.88 -1.96
N SER A 171 0.45 -20.10 -1.82
CA SER A 171 1.21 -21.35 -2.01
C SER A 171 1.59 -21.63 -3.47
N ARG A 172 0.89 -21.00 -4.44
CA ARG A 172 1.13 -21.14 -5.88
C ARG A 172 1.98 -20.03 -6.49
N CYS A 173 2.29 -19.01 -5.69
CA CYS A 173 3.13 -17.90 -6.11
C CYS A 173 4.49 -17.94 -5.40
N ARG A 174 5.56 -17.64 -6.10
CA ARG A 174 6.84 -17.33 -5.44
C ARG A 174 6.74 -15.95 -4.82
N VAL A 175 6.80 -15.90 -3.50
CA VAL A 175 6.80 -14.63 -2.76
C VAL A 175 8.16 -13.95 -2.94
N PHE A 176 8.12 -12.67 -3.35
CA PHE A 176 9.29 -11.82 -3.48
C PHE A 176 9.04 -10.52 -2.70
N PRO A 177 9.63 -10.38 -1.52
CA PRO A 177 9.47 -9.17 -0.73
C PRO A 177 10.32 -8.04 -1.30
N LEU A 178 9.71 -6.84 -1.44
CA LEU A 178 10.44 -5.60 -1.68
C LEU A 178 10.68 -4.95 -0.31
N PRO A 179 11.94 -4.92 0.16
CA PRO A 179 12.26 -4.35 1.46
C PRO A 179 12.06 -2.82 1.46
N PRO A 180 11.79 -2.23 2.62
CA PRO A 180 11.87 -0.78 2.76
C PRO A 180 13.30 -0.31 2.43
N PRO A 181 13.44 0.86 1.78
CA PRO A 181 14.74 1.40 1.44
C PRO A 181 15.54 1.81 2.67
N ASP A 182 16.85 1.94 2.50
CA ASP A 182 17.68 2.66 3.43
C ASP A 182 17.17 4.10 3.60
N ARG A 183 17.13 4.59 4.84
CA ARG A 183 16.59 5.93 5.16
C ARG A 183 17.35 7.05 4.44
N GLN A 184 18.66 6.91 4.28
CA GLN A 184 19.48 7.91 3.61
C GLN A 184 19.16 7.98 2.12
N VAL A 185 19.02 6.81 1.46
CA VAL A 185 18.65 6.73 0.04
C VAL A 185 17.26 7.30 -0.20
N ALA A 186 16.31 6.97 0.67
CA ALA A 186 14.94 7.49 0.60
C ALA A 186 14.89 9.01 0.85
N GLY A 187 15.62 9.51 1.85
CA GLY A 187 15.70 10.93 2.18
C GLY A 187 16.32 11.76 1.07
N GLN A 188 17.43 11.30 0.48
CA GLN A 188 18.07 11.96 -0.67
C GLN A 188 17.14 12.01 -1.87
N TRP A 189 16.41 10.94 -2.15
CA TRP A 189 15.46 10.92 -3.25
C TRP A 189 14.32 11.92 -3.02
N LEU A 190 13.73 11.97 -1.81
CA LEU A 190 12.67 12.92 -1.44
C LEU A 190 13.16 14.38 -1.53
N ALA A 191 14.37 14.66 -1.05
CA ALA A 191 14.99 15.99 -1.18
C ALA A 191 15.13 16.40 -2.65
N GLY A 192 15.51 15.44 -3.53
CA GLY A 192 15.52 15.63 -4.97
C GLY A 192 14.15 15.86 -5.61
N GLN A 193 13.05 15.48 -4.93
CA GLN A 193 11.67 15.81 -5.33
C GLN A 193 11.19 17.14 -4.73
N GLY A 194 12.03 17.87 -3.98
CA GLY A 194 11.69 19.15 -3.36
C GLY A 194 10.97 19.04 -2.02
N VAL A 195 10.95 17.86 -1.40
CA VAL A 195 10.33 17.68 -0.08
C VAL A 195 11.18 18.35 1.00
N VAL A 196 10.55 19.20 1.80
CA VAL A 196 11.15 19.84 2.98
C VAL A 196 11.07 18.85 4.15
N SER A 197 12.15 18.70 4.92
CA SER A 197 12.25 17.77 6.07
C SER A 197 11.91 16.31 5.70
N PRO A 198 12.58 15.71 4.70
CA PRO A 198 12.23 14.38 4.17
C PRO A 198 12.28 13.27 5.22
N GLU A 199 13.17 13.35 6.21
CA GLU A 199 13.28 12.39 7.31
C GLU A 199 12.02 12.34 8.18
N LEU A 200 11.36 13.50 8.36
CA LEU A 200 10.14 13.60 9.14
C LEU A 200 8.97 12.90 8.41
N HIS A 201 8.78 13.22 7.11
CA HIS A 201 7.75 12.56 6.30
C HIS A 201 8.00 11.07 6.13
N LEU A 202 9.27 10.65 6.03
CA LEU A 202 9.63 9.22 6.04
C LEU A 202 9.26 8.56 7.36
N ALA A 203 9.50 9.22 8.50
CA ALA A 203 9.09 8.68 9.79
C ALA A 203 7.56 8.54 9.84
N HIS A 204 6.81 9.59 9.51
CA HIS A 204 5.35 9.60 9.50
C HIS A 204 4.74 8.46 8.68
N THR A 205 5.43 8.02 7.62
CA THR A 205 4.98 6.96 6.71
C THR A 205 5.68 5.61 6.93
N GLY A 206 6.44 5.48 8.02
CA GLY A 206 7.11 4.23 8.37
C GLY A 206 8.28 3.84 7.47
N GLY A 207 8.86 4.83 6.73
CA GLY A 207 9.99 4.64 5.84
C GLY A 207 9.61 4.37 4.38
N ALA A 208 8.37 4.65 3.97
CA ALA A 208 7.89 4.45 2.61
C ALA A 208 8.00 5.74 1.77
N PRO A 209 8.94 5.85 0.80
CA PRO A 209 9.25 7.13 0.15
C PRO A 209 8.12 7.73 -0.67
N LEU A 210 7.34 6.91 -1.38
CA LEU A 210 6.23 7.44 -2.19
C LEU A 210 5.08 7.92 -1.30
N ALA A 211 4.80 7.20 -0.21
CA ALA A 211 3.84 7.67 0.78
C ALA A 211 4.32 8.95 1.47
N ALA A 212 5.65 9.09 1.71
CA ALA A 212 6.24 10.30 2.27
C ALA A 212 6.14 11.50 1.31
N LEU A 213 6.26 11.26 0.00
CA LEU A 213 6.06 12.30 -1.02
C LEU A 213 4.61 12.79 -1.03
N GLU A 214 3.65 11.86 -0.95
CA GLU A 214 2.22 12.18 -0.85
C GLU A 214 1.91 12.90 0.47
N ASP A 215 2.46 12.42 1.59
CA ASP A 215 2.33 13.03 2.93
C ASP A 215 2.80 14.49 2.93
N ALA A 216 3.94 14.77 2.30
CA ALA A 216 4.53 16.10 2.27
C ALA A 216 3.69 17.14 1.50
N SER A 217 2.88 16.70 0.54
CA SER A 217 2.01 17.55 -0.27
C SER A 217 0.54 17.51 0.13
N ALA A 218 0.20 16.79 1.21
CA ALA A 218 -1.17 16.54 1.59
C ALA A 218 -1.84 17.79 2.21
N GLU A 219 -3.02 18.14 1.70
CA GLU A 219 -3.82 19.28 2.20
C GLU A 219 -4.24 19.12 3.66
N TRP A 220 -4.35 17.88 4.12
CA TRP A 220 -4.70 17.56 5.52
C TRP A 220 -3.53 17.67 6.51
N LEU A 221 -2.33 18.00 6.06
CA LEU A 221 -1.14 18.08 6.94
C LEU A 221 -1.34 19.01 8.15
N PRO A 222 -1.88 20.24 8.00
CA PRO A 222 -2.16 21.11 9.14
C PRO A 222 -3.20 20.51 10.12
N VAL A 223 -4.19 19.79 9.59
CA VAL A 223 -5.24 19.12 10.39
C VAL A 223 -4.64 18.00 11.23
N ARG A 224 -3.74 17.19 10.64
CA ARG A 224 -3.00 16.17 11.39
C ARG A 224 -2.16 16.78 12.50
N THR A 225 -1.45 17.86 12.23
CA THR A 225 -0.64 18.55 13.24
C THR A 225 -1.50 19.03 14.41
N SER A 226 -2.61 19.75 14.12
CA SER A 226 -3.58 20.17 15.16
C SER A 226 -4.10 18.97 15.97
N PHE A 227 -4.43 17.89 15.31
CA PHE A 227 -4.93 16.68 15.98
C PHE A 227 -3.89 16.05 16.91
N LEU A 228 -2.64 15.93 16.46
CA LEU A 228 -1.55 15.39 17.28
C LEU A 228 -1.21 16.31 18.45
N ASP A 229 -1.31 17.64 18.28
CA ASP A 229 -1.16 18.62 19.36
C ASP A 229 -2.20 18.39 20.46
N HIS A 230 -3.46 18.13 20.09
CA HIS A 230 -4.50 17.77 21.04
C HIS A 230 -4.20 16.45 21.77
N LEU A 231 -3.76 15.41 21.07
CA LEU A 231 -3.37 14.12 21.67
C LEU A 231 -2.18 14.27 22.63
N SER A 232 -1.27 15.20 22.35
CA SER A 232 -0.06 15.48 23.14
C SER A 232 -0.38 16.13 24.50
N ASN A 233 -1.58 16.74 24.62
CA ASN A 233 -2.05 17.42 25.84
C ASN A 233 -3.43 16.90 26.28
N PRO A 234 -3.52 15.66 26.80
CA PRO A 234 -4.80 15.05 27.15
C PRO A 234 -5.59 15.80 28.24
N GLY A 235 -4.90 16.61 29.06
CA GLY A 235 -5.56 17.41 30.10
C GLY A 235 -6.40 18.57 29.55
N GLY A 236 -6.08 19.04 28.37
CA GLY A 236 -6.79 20.12 27.65
C GLY A 236 -7.60 19.63 26.46
N LEU A 237 -7.71 18.31 26.24
CA LEU A 237 -8.42 17.74 25.09
C LEU A 237 -9.95 17.86 25.25
N ASP A 238 -10.54 18.79 24.48
CA ASP A 238 -11.99 18.86 24.27
C ASP A 238 -12.39 17.91 23.15
N VAL A 239 -12.85 16.72 23.54
CA VAL A 239 -13.22 15.64 22.60
C VAL A 239 -14.29 16.07 21.60
N LEU A 240 -15.30 16.83 22.06
CA LEU A 240 -16.43 17.21 21.20
C LEU A 240 -16.00 18.29 20.18
N ALA A 241 -15.18 19.24 20.61
CA ALA A 241 -14.65 20.28 19.74
C ALA A 241 -13.72 19.70 18.68
N VAL A 242 -12.78 18.82 19.07
CA VAL A 242 -11.84 18.15 18.14
C VAL A 242 -12.56 17.26 17.14
N ALA A 243 -13.53 16.45 17.60
CA ALA A 243 -14.32 15.62 16.69
C ALA A 243 -15.12 16.46 15.68
N ALA A 244 -15.67 17.61 16.10
CA ALA A 244 -16.37 18.53 15.21
C ALA A 244 -15.43 19.24 14.22
N GLU A 245 -14.19 19.54 14.60
CA GLU A 245 -13.18 20.09 13.71
C GLU A 245 -12.81 19.10 12.60
N LEU A 246 -12.51 17.85 12.96
CA LEU A 246 -12.13 16.80 12.04
C LEU A 246 -13.27 16.40 11.08
N ASP A 247 -14.51 16.40 11.58
CA ASP A 247 -15.70 16.15 10.74
C ASP A 247 -15.89 17.27 9.71
N ARG A 248 -15.72 18.54 10.10
CA ARG A 248 -15.75 19.69 9.19
C ARG A 248 -14.65 19.66 8.15
N ALA A 249 -13.47 19.18 8.53
CA ALA A 249 -12.33 19.00 7.61
C ALA A 249 -12.53 17.81 6.65
N LYS A 250 -13.59 17.01 6.83
CA LYS A 250 -13.94 15.85 5.99
C LYS A 250 -12.80 14.83 5.85
N ILE A 251 -12.03 14.65 6.89
CA ILE A 251 -10.95 13.67 6.90
C ILE A 251 -11.56 12.27 6.94
N GLU A 252 -11.06 11.39 6.08
CA GLU A 252 -11.50 9.99 6.04
C GLU A 252 -11.23 9.29 7.38
N MET A 253 -12.22 8.56 7.89
CA MET A 253 -12.12 7.84 9.17
C MET A 253 -10.93 6.86 9.19
N ALA A 254 -10.63 6.22 8.07
CA ALA A 254 -9.50 5.32 7.96
C ALA A 254 -8.16 6.02 8.23
N LEU A 255 -8.01 7.26 7.76
CA LEU A 255 -6.82 8.08 7.97
C LEU A 255 -6.70 8.56 9.43
N LEU A 256 -7.81 8.97 10.05
CA LEU A 256 -7.84 9.37 11.46
C LEU A 256 -7.46 8.19 12.38
N ILE A 257 -8.00 7.01 12.11
CA ILE A 257 -7.63 5.79 12.85
C ILE A 257 -6.16 5.45 12.64
N GLU A 258 -5.63 5.64 11.45
CA GLU A 258 -4.20 5.41 11.17
C GLU A 258 -3.30 6.36 11.99
N TRP A 259 -3.65 7.66 12.08
CA TRP A 259 -2.90 8.60 12.91
C TRP A 259 -2.94 8.20 14.39
N LEU A 260 -4.10 7.80 14.92
CA LEU A 260 -4.22 7.27 16.28
C LEU A 260 -3.39 6.01 16.48
N GLN A 261 -3.43 5.06 15.54
CA GLN A 261 -2.65 3.83 15.62
C GLN A 261 -1.15 4.10 15.68
N LYS A 262 -0.65 5.02 14.85
CA LYS A 262 0.77 5.45 14.84
C LYS A 262 1.14 6.13 16.16
N TRP A 263 0.28 7.00 16.68
CA TRP A 263 0.48 7.66 17.96
C TRP A 263 0.58 6.67 19.12
N ILE A 264 -0.37 5.73 19.20
CA ILE A 264 -0.38 4.69 20.24
C ILE A 264 0.80 3.75 20.11
N HIS A 265 1.17 3.39 18.87
CA HIS A 265 2.36 2.59 18.61
C HIS A 265 3.61 3.26 19.21
N ASP A 266 3.82 4.55 18.94
CA ASP A 266 4.99 5.27 19.43
C ASP A 266 4.97 5.43 20.95
N LEU A 267 3.79 5.68 21.53
CA LEU A 267 3.63 5.78 22.98
C LEU A 267 3.99 4.46 23.68
N VAL A 268 3.50 3.34 23.15
CA VAL A 268 3.78 2.00 23.71
C VAL A 268 5.24 1.60 23.45
N SER A 269 5.75 1.82 22.24
CA SER A 269 7.13 1.49 21.88
C SER A 269 8.15 2.30 22.68
N LEU A 270 7.88 3.58 22.92
CA LEU A 270 8.72 4.42 23.75
C LEU A 270 8.70 3.96 25.21
N GLY A 271 7.51 3.61 25.75
CA GLY A 271 7.37 3.14 27.14
C GLY A 271 8.02 1.79 27.39
N LEU A 272 8.04 0.89 26.41
CA LEU A 272 8.58 -0.47 26.55
C LEU A 272 10.03 -0.62 26.07
N ALA A 273 10.39 0.07 24.99
CA ALA A 273 11.65 -0.15 24.28
C ALA A 273 12.48 1.13 24.05
N GLY A 274 12.00 2.30 24.52
CA GLY A 274 12.72 3.56 24.36
C GLY A 274 12.81 4.06 22.91
N HIS A 275 11.91 3.62 22.02
CA HIS A 275 12.00 3.88 20.58
C HIS A 275 10.74 4.57 20.03
N ILE A 276 10.93 5.57 19.16
CA ILE A 276 9.87 6.26 18.40
C ILE A 276 10.07 5.94 16.92
N ARG A 277 8.99 5.60 16.23
CA ARG A 277 9.01 5.23 14.82
C ARG A 277 8.38 6.29 13.92
N TYR A 278 7.20 6.80 14.29
CA TYR A 278 6.35 7.59 13.40
C TYR A 278 6.38 9.09 13.67
N TYR A 279 6.38 9.53 14.94
CA TYR A 279 6.28 10.94 15.33
C TYR A 279 7.47 11.42 16.16
N PRO A 280 8.69 11.47 15.57
CA PRO A 280 9.89 11.92 16.28
C PRO A 280 9.81 13.40 16.68
N ASP A 281 9.02 14.22 15.98
CA ASP A 281 8.71 15.59 16.27
C ASP A 281 7.91 15.77 17.57
N TYR A 282 7.17 14.74 18.01
CA TYR A 282 6.45 14.71 19.29
C TYR A 282 7.21 14.00 20.41
N HIS A 283 8.52 13.81 20.29
CA HIS A 283 9.35 13.07 21.26
C HIS A 283 9.09 13.49 22.70
N ASN A 284 9.15 14.80 23.01
CA ASN A 284 8.96 15.31 24.38
C ASN A 284 7.54 15.08 24.93
N ALA A 285 6.53 15.13 24.08
CA ALA A 285 5.16 14.85 24.48
C ALA A 285 4.97 13.35 24.76
N LEU A 286 5.48 12.49 23.90
CA LEU A 286 5.44 11.04 24.05
C LEU A 286 6.20 10.61 25.32
N LEU A 287 7.35 11.19 25.64
CA LEU A 287 8.09 10.92 26.89
C LEU A 287 7.24 11.23 28.14
N ARG A 288 6.50 12.34 28.14
CA ARG A 288 5.63 12.68 29.28
C ARG A 288 4.47 11.68 29.46
N LEU A 289 3.98 11.10 28.36
CA LEU A 289 2.86 10.16 28.35
C LEU A 289 3.31 8.69 28.49
N ALA A 290 4.55 8.36 28.18
CA ALA A 290 5.11 6.99 28.19
C ALA A 290 4.88 6.22 29.51
N PRO A 291 4.93 6.82 30.72
CA PRO A 291 4.59 6.12 31.95
C PRO A 291 3.17 5.52 32.01
N ARG A 292 2.28 6.00 31.11
CA ARG A 292 0.90 5.55 30.98
C ARG A 292 0.69 4.53 29.85
N ALA A 293 1.77 4.09 29.19
CA ALA A 293 1.71 3.20 28.02
C ALA A 293 1.07 1.84 28.30
N ALA A 294 1.20 1.33 29.53
CA ALA A 294 0.64 0.03 29.93
C ALA A 294 -0.89 -0.07 29.73
N GLY A 295 -1.62 1.06 29.86
CA GLY A 295 -3.06 1.10 29.61
C GLY A 295 -3.46 1.10 28.13
N MET A 296 -2.49 1.26 27.22
CA MET A 296 -2.78 1.48 25.80
C MET A 296 -2.97 0.20 24.99
N THR A 297 -2.60 -0.98 25.51
CA THR A 297 -2.70 -2.25 24.78
C THR A 297 -4.15 -2.59 24.40
N GLY A 298 -5.08 -2.51 25.35
CA GLY A 298 -6.50 -2.73 25.07
C GLY A 298 -7.11 -1.67 24.15
N TYR A 299 -6.61 -0.44 24.20
CA TYR A 299 -7.03 0.61 23.27
C TYR A 299 -6.52 0.36 21.85
N ALA A 300 -5.29 -0.16 21.71
CA ALA A 300 -4.75 -0.55 20.40
C ALA A 300 -5.58 -1.63 19.71
N GLU A 301 -6.10 -2.61 20.46
CA GLU A 301 -7.02 -3.64 19.94
C GLU A 301 -8.33 -3.02 19.43
N LYS A 302 -8.92 -2.09 20.18
CA LYS A 302 -10.13 -1.36 19.75
C LYS A 302 -9.90 -0.55 18.48
N LEU A 303 -8.74 0.09 18.33
CA LEU A 303 -8.39 0.79 17.08
C LEU A 303 -8.29 -0.17 15.88
N GLN A 304 -7.82 -1.41 16.10
CA GLN A 304 -7.83 -2.42 15.04
C GLN A 304 -9.24 -2.81 14.61
N ASP A 305 -10.16 -2.95 15.57
CA ASP A 305 -11.56 -3.26 15.27
C ASP A 305 -12.27 -2.08 14.60
N ALA A 306 -12.03 -0.86 15.06
CA ALA A 306 -12.54 0.35 14.43
C ALA A 306 -12.05 0.48 12.97
N ARG A 307 -10.80 0.09 12.68
CA ARG A 307 -10.24 0.09 11.30
C ARG A 307 -11.00 -0.84 10.36
N LYS A 308 -11.48 -1.99 10.85
CA LYS A 308 -12.30 -2.93 10.03
C LYS A 308 -13.63 -2.31 9.62
N LEU A 309 -14.16 -1.44 10.48
CA LEU A 309 -15.47 -0.78 10.31
C LEU A 309 -15.35 0.61 9.65
N ALA A 310 -14.16 1.11 9.40
CA ALA A 310 -13.92 2.48 8.91
C ALA A 310 -14.58 2.80 7.54
N HIS A 311 -14.92 1.76 6.76
CA HIS A 311 -15.60 1.91 5.46
C HIS A 311 -17.13 1.72 5.52
N HIS A 312 -17.68 1.39 6.72
CA HIS A 312 -19.12 1.30 6.87
C HIS A 312 -19.75 2.70 7.04
N PRO A 313 -21.01 2.91 6.61
CA PRO A 313 -21.70 4.18 6.74
C PRO A 313 -22.14 4.42 8.20
N LEU A 314 -21.18 4.50 9.09
CA LEU A 314 -21.38 4.89 10.49
C LEU A 314 -21.29 6.41 10.59
N ASN A 315 -21.89 6.98 11.64
CA ASN A 315 -21.66 8.39 11.96
C ASN A 315 -20.19 8.56 12.38
N ALA A 316 -19.37 9.04 11.46
CA ALA A 316 -17.92 9.18 11.62
C ALA A 316 -17.56 9.99 12.89
N ARG A 317 -18.33 11.06 13.16
CA ARG A 317 -18.13 11.92 14.32
C ARG A 317 -18.33 11.16 15.62
N LEU A 318 -19.41 10.37 15.77
CA LEU A 318 -19.67 9.60 16.98
C LEU A 318 -18.61 8.53 17.24
N VAL A 319 -18.14 7.86 16.17
CA VAL A 319 -17.04 6.89 16.29
C VAL A 319 -15.78 7.57 16.78
N LEU A 320 -15.43 8.73 16.24
CA LEU A 320 -14.26 9.48 16.65
C LEU A 320 -14.37 9.97 18.09
N GLU A 321 -15.54 10.52 18.51
CA GLU A 321 -15.80 10.92 19.89
C GLU A 321 -15.59 9.74 20.86
N SER A 322 -16.13 8.54 20.52
CA SER A 322 -15.92 7.32 21.31
C SER A 322 -14.44 6.96 21.42
N LEU A 323 -13.70 6.95 20.30
CA LEU A 323 -12.28 6.62 20.30
C LEU A 323 -11.45 7.61 21.13
N LEU A 324 -11.75 8.91 21.09
CA LEU A 324 -11.05 9.91 21.88
C LEU A 324 -11.38 9.82 23.39
N PHE A 325 -12.63 9.53 23.76
CA PHE A 325 -12.98 9.27 25.17
C PHE A 325 -12.28 8.01 25.69
N GLU A 326 -12.19 6.96 24.89
CA GLU A 326 -11.46 5.74 25.24
C GLU A 326 -9.96 5.97 25.37
N TYR A 327 -9.36 6.82 24.51
CA TYR A 327 -7.98 7.25 24.65
C TYR A 327 -7.72 7.91 26.01
N LEU A 328 -8.58 8.86 26.40
CA LEU A 328 -8.47 9.53 27.70
C LEU A 328 -8.67 8.56 28.89
N ALA A 329 -9.60 7.61 28.75
CA ALA A 329 -9.84 6.58 29.78
C ALA A 329 -8.64 5.64 29.93
N ALA A 330 -8.03 5.20 28.81
CA ALA A 330 -6.85 4.37 28.81
C ALA A 330 -5.63 5.05 29.48
N LEU A 331 -5.44 6.35 29.24
CA LEU A 331 -4.40 7.14 29.91
C LEU A 331 -4.61 7.28 31.42
N LYS A 332 -5.86 7.30 31.88
CA LYS A 332 -6.19 7.43 33.31
C LYS A 332 -6.03 6.09 34.05
N SER A 333 -6.42 4.97 33.44
CA SER A 333 -6.35 3.64 34.05
C SER A 333 -4.93 3.22 34.39
N ALA A 334 -3.94 3.62 33.60
CA ALA A 334 -2.53 3.34 33.84
C ALA A 334 -1.88 4.24 34.92
N GLY A 335 -2.50 5.35 35.28
CA GLY A 335 -1.98 6.27 36.32
C GLY A 335 -2.46 5.92 37.75
N GLY A 336 -3.38 4.97 37.89
CA GLY A 336 -3.96 4.57 39.17
C GLY A 336 -3.40 3.32 39.85
N ALA A 337 -2.42 2.65 39.19
CA ALA A 337 -1.71 1.52 39.79
C ALA A 337 -0.43 2.02 40.46
N LYS A 338 -0.56 2.56 41.65
CA LYS A 338 0.53 2.78 42.63
C LYS A 338 0.26 1.93 43.84
#